data_104aa0c2e10fd71fdd6c2f3431a92128
#
_entry.id   104aa0c2e10fd71fdd6c2f3431a92128
#
_cell.length_a   1.000
_cell.length_b   1.000
_cell.length_c   1.000
_cell.angle_alpha   90.00
_cell.angle_beta   90.00
_cell.angle_gamma   90.00
#
_symmetry.space_group_name_H-M   'P 1'
#
loop_
_entity.id
_entity.type
_entity.pdbx_description
1 polymer ?
#
loop_
_entity_poly.entity_id
_entity_poly.type
_entity_poly.pdbx_seq_one_letter_code
_entity_poly.pdbx_strand_id
1 'polypeptide(L)'
;MFKKINLILFIIFVSSCSTKKNIVYLNNSISNQNFEYDYKSYKLKVDDVLKIDVNTGELFETNTTNILSKSITGASNYPTRESLIYNGYQIDHDGYFEYPSLGKIYAKGLNLEELRDLLKSSFIDAKIYLDPVIDIKLLNRKVNVLGDVARPGVYYFDKNNLNIFEALGLAGDLGITGDRKNVKIIRFIDNQTKIFELDLTDIN
;
A
#
# COMPACT_ATOMS: atom_id res chain seq x y z
N MET A 1 18.88 51.01 38.45
CA MET A 1 19.47 50.43 37.21
C MET A 1 19.03 48.96 37.01
N PHE A 2 19.05 48.11 38.01
CA PHE A 2 18.66 46.68 37.96
C PHE A 2 17.23 46.40 37.51
N LYS A 3 16.22 47.19 37.90
CA LYS A 3 14.82 46.99 37.49
C LYS A 3 14.58 47.15 35.98
N LYS A 4 15.31 48.03 35.31
CA LYS A 4 15.20 48.26 33.86
C LYS A 4 15.89 47.14 33.06
N ILE A 5 16.95 46.53 33.59
CA ILE A 5 17.65 45.40 32.99
C ILE A 5 16.75 44.13 33.04
N ASN A 6 16.07 43.89 34.18
CA ASN A 6 15.15 42.77 34.31
C ASN A 6 13.93 42.89 33.38
N LEU A 7 13.42 44.12 33.15
CA LEU A 7 12.32 44.34 32.22
C LEU A 7 12.73 44.07 30.76
N ILE A 8 13.94 44.46 30.37
CA ILE A 8 14.48 44.18 29.01
C ILE A 8 14.71 42.68 28.83
N LEU A 9 15.24 42.00 29.84
CA LEU A 9 15.45 40.52 29.78
C LEU A 9 14.11 39.78 29.66
N PHE A 10 13.05 40.26 30.32
CA PHE A 10 11.72 39.65 30.24
C PHE A 10 11.07 39.85 28.88
N ILE A 11 11.29 40.99 28.20
CA ILE A 11 10.75 41.26 26.85
C ILE A 11 11.41 40.37 25.79
N ILE A 12 12.69 40.00 25.94
CA ILE A 12 13.40 39.11 25.02
C ILE A 12 12.85 37.67 25.09
N PHE A 13 12.35 37.21 26.24
CA PHE A 13 11.76 35.88 26.41
C PHE A 13 10.38 35.74 25.77
N VAL A 14 9.66 36.80 25.46
CA VAL A 14 8.27 36.75 24.92
C VAL A 14 8.27 36.75 23.37
N SER A 15 9.37 37.06 22.70
CA SER A 15 9.44 37.19 21.22
C SER A 15 9.76 35.91 20.49
N SER A 16 9.76 34.72 21.14
CA SER A 16 10.12 33.42 20.53
C SER A 16 8.92 32.65 19.97
N CYS A 17 7.85 33.30 19.50
CA CYS A 17 6.82 32.65 18.69
C CYS A 17 7.19 32.72 17.20
N SER A 18 8.01 31.82 16.74
CA SER A 18 8.22 31.59 15.32
C SER A 18 7.00 30.88 14.71
N THR A 19 6.19 31.62 13.98
CA THR A 19 5.05 31.09 13.23
C THR A 19 5.58 30.20 12.10
N LYS A 20 5.46 28.88 12.21
CA LYS A 20 5.86 27.96 11.13
C LYS A 20 4.88 28.11 9.96
N LYS A 21 5.30 28.80 8.90
CA LYS A 21 4.53 29.02 7.67
C LYS A 21 4.35 27.75 6.80
N ASN A 22 5.02 26.64 7.10
CA ASN A 22 5.12 25.48 6.21
C ASN A 22 4.34 24.25 6.74
N ILE A 23 3.22 24.47 7.42
CA ILE A 23 2.38 23.36 7.93
C ILE A 23 1.32 22.92 6.92
N VAL A 24 0.99 23.78 5.95
CA VAL A 24 -0.08 23.55 4.98
C VAL A 24 0.48 22.87 3.73
N TYR A 25 -0.19 21.84 3.27
CA TYR A 25 0.08 21.17 2.01
C TYR A 25 -0.45 21.98 0.82
N LEU A 26 0.24 21.92 -0.32
CA LEU A 26 -0.24 22.47 -1.59
C LEU A 26 -0.65 23.95 -1.54
N ASN A 27 0.10 24.77 -0.79
CA ASN A 27 -0.20 26.20 -0.59
C ASN A 27 -0.30 26.99 -1.90
N ASN A 28 0.45 26.59 -2.92
CA ASN A 28 0.54 27.27 -4.22
C ASN A 28 -0.33 26.59 -5.28
N SER A 29 -1.26 25.70 -4.87
CA SER A 29 -2.14 25.02 -5.82
C SER A 29 -3.05 26.05 -6.53
N ILE A 30 -2.92 26.13 -7.85
CA ILE A 30 -3.84 26.89 -8.69
C ILE A 30 -5.10 26.04 -8.84
N SER A 31 -6.23 26.54 -8.34
CA SER A 31 -7.54 25.91 -8.57
C SER A 31 -7.77 25.78 -10.09
N ASN A 32 -8.08 24.58 -10.59
CA ASN A 32 -8.38 24.21 -11.98
C ASN A 32 -7.22 23.70 -12.85
N GLN A 33 -6.13 23.19 -12.29
CA GLN A 33 -5.22 22.35 -13.08
C GLN A 33 -5.78 20.92 -13.15
N ASN A 34 -6.07 20.46 -14.35
CA ASN A 34 -6.37 19.06 -14.62
C ASN A 34 -5.04 18.32 -14.76
N PHE A 35 -4.75 17.40 -13.85
CA PHE A 35 -3.62 16.49 -13.99
C PHE A 35 -4.08 15.24 -14.72
N GLU A 36 -3.47 14.95 -15.86
CA GLU A 36 -3.68 13.69 -16.54
C GLU A 36 -2.94 12.60 -15.73
N TYR A 37 -3.71 11.67 -15.19
CA TYR A 37 -3.17 10.57 -14.43
C TYR A 37 -2.89 9.37 -15.34
N ASP A 38 -1.62 9.15 -15.69
CA ASP A 38 -1.19 7.94 -16.41
C ASP A 38 -1.27 6.72 -15.46
N TYR A 39 -2.38 6.00 -15.55
CA TYR A 39 -2.60 4.79 -14.76
C TYR A 39 -1.74 3.64 -15.31
N LYS A 40 -0.58 3.44 -14.70
CA LYS A 40 0.23 2.23 -14.96
C LYS A 40 -0.22 1.10 -14.05
N SER A 41 -0.74 0.03 -14.63
CA SER A 41 -1.08 -1.17 -13.87
C SER A 41 0.17 -1.75 -13.21
N TYR A 42 0.04 -2.20 -11.97
CA TYR A 42 1.12 -2.86 -11.25
C TYR A 42 1.54 -4.13 -11.98
N LYS A 43 2.84 -4.31 -12.18
CA LYS A 43 3.43 -5.53 -12.72
C LYS A 43 3.98 -6.38 -11.57
N LEU A 44 3.59 -7.64 -11.54
CA LEU A 44 3.99 -8.61 -10.54
C LEU A 44 5.52 -8.82 -10.53
N LYS A 45 6.05 -8.99 -9.34
CA LYS A 45 7.50 -9.13 -9.08
C LYS A 45 7.79 -10.36 -8.24
N VAL A 46 9.06 -10.72 -8.18
CA VAL A 46 9.59 -11.68 -7.21
C VAL A 46 9.22 -11.23 -5.80
N ASP A 47 8.93 -12.19 -4.92
CA ASP A 47 8.47 -12.02 -3.54
C ASP A 47 7.04 -11.46 -3.39
N ASP A 48 6.31 -11.16 -4.47
CA ASP A 48 4.89 -10.88 -4.37
C ASP A 48 4.13 -12.13 -3.89
N VAL A 49 3.18 -11.92 -2.97
CA VAL A 49 2.34 -12.99 -2.42
C VAL A 49 0.90 -12.78 -2.87
N LEU A 50 0.37 -13.77 -3.56
CA LEU A 50 -0.95 -13.75 -4.17
C LEU A 50 -1.95 -14.57 -3.34
N LYS A 51 -3.15 -14.05 -3.16
CA LYS A 51 -4.33 -14.83 -2.83
C LYS A 51 -5.08 -15.08 -4.14
N ILE A 52 -5.36 -16.34 -4.44
CA ILE A 52 -6.08 -16.75 -5.64
C ILE A 52 -7.30 -17.57 -5.19
N ASP A 53 -8.48 -17.01 -5.41
CA ASP A 53 -9.74 -17.67 -5.14
C ASP A 53 -10.37 -18.07 -6.48
N VAL A 54 -10.70 -19.35 -6.65
CA VAL A 54 -11.34 -19.89 -7.86
C VAL A 54 -12.75 -20.31 -7.50
N ASN A 55 -13.73 -19.66 -8.10
CA ASN A 55 -15.14 -19.98 -7.96
C ASN A 55 -15.64 -20.65 -9.24
N THR A 56 -16.11 -21.85 -9.14
CA THR A 56 -16.80 -22.56 -10.21
C THR A 56 -18.29 -22.40 -9.96
N GLY A 57 -19.07 -21.97 -10.92
CA GLY A 57 -20.51 -21.70 -10.76
C GLY A 57 -21.36 -22.91 -10.28
N GLU A 58 -20.72 -24.03 -10.02
CA GLU A 58 -21.34 -25.19 -9.39
C GLU A 58 -21.21 -25.10 -7.87
N LEU A 59 -22.32 -24.75 -7.27
CA LEU A 59 -22.62 -24.87 -5.84
C LEU A 59 -21.97 -23.87 -4.87
N PHE A 60 -22.75 -22.89 -4.58
CA PHE A 60 -22.73 -22.08 -3.34
C PHE A 60 -22.77 -22.91 -2.04
N GLU A 61 -22.70 -24.26 -2.09
CA GLU A 61 -23.01 -25.08 -0.92
C GLU A 61 -21.82 -25.42 -0.02
N THR A 62 -20.59 -25.36 -0.49
CA THR A 62 -19.46 -25.83 0.33
C THR A 62 -18.73 -24.75 1.13
N ASN A 63 -18.80 -23.48 0.74
CA ASN A 63 -18.10 -22.42 1.45
C ASN A 63 -18.95 -21.62 2.44
N THR A 64 -20.27 -21.58 2.24
CA THR A 64 -21.21 -20.94 3.18
C THR A 64 -21.36 -21.71 4.48
N THR A 65 -21.27 -23.03 4.46
CA THR A 65 -21.34 -23.85 5.68
C THR A 65 -20.12 -23.64 6.59
N ASN A 66 -18.95 -23.39 6.03
CA ASN A 66 -17.74 -23.10 6.82
C ASN A 66 -17.75 -21.69 7.44
N ILE A 67 -18.42 -20.72 6.83
CA ILE A 67 -18.54 -19.37 7.38
C ILE A 67 -19.66 -19.34 8.43
N LEU A 68 -20.80 -20.00 8.19
CA LEU A 68 -21.92 -20.04 9.12
C LEU A 68 -21.61 -20.88 10.36
N SER A 69 -20.96 -22.03 10.21
CA SER A 69 -20.59 -22.88 11.35
C SER A 69 -19.52 -22.23 12.25
N LYS A 70 -18.64 -21.36 11.71
CA LYS A 70 -17.69 -20.58 12.51
C LYS A 70 -18.35 -19.42 13.26
N SER A 71 -19.46 -18.88 12.77
CA SER A 71 -20.18 -17.79 13.46
C SER A 71 -20.95 -18.24 14.70
N ILE A 72 -21.30 -19.54 14.81
CA ILE A 72 -22.10 -20.07 15.93
C ILE A 72 -21.22 -20.35 17.16
N THR A 73 -19.91 -20.50 17.01
CA THR A 73 -19.01 -20.83 18.12
C THR A 73 -18.32 -19.62 18.78
N GLY A 74 -18.71 -18.39 18.44
CA GLY A 74 -18.23 -17.17 19.13
C GLY A 74 -16.75 -16.84 18.95
N ALA A 75 -15.99 -17.61 18.19
CA ALA A 75 -14.62 -17.29 17.83
C ALA A 75 -14.64 -16.55 16.47
N SER A 76 -14.47 -15.26 16.48
CA SER A 76 -14.24 -14.45 15.29
C SER A 76 -12.85 -14.77 14.68
N ASN A 77 -12.74 -15.97 14.11
CA ASN A 77 -11.52 -16.38 13.39
C ASN A 77 -11.52 -15.81 11.96
N TYR A 78 -11.60 -14.48 11.85
CA TYR A 78 -11.20 -13.86 10.58
C TYR A 78 -9.70 -14.13 10.42
N PRO A 79 -9.25 -14.66 9.27
CA PRO A 79 -7.82 -14.88 9.06
C PRO A 79 -7.08 -13.55 9.17
N THR A 80 -6.03 -13.51 9.97
CA THR A 80 -5.15 -12.35 10.05
C THR A 80 -4.41 -12.17 8.72
N ARG A 81 -3.92 -10.97 8.44
CA ARG A 81 -3.11 -10.72 7.25
C ARG A 81 -1.89 -11.64 7.19
N GLU A 82 -1.24 -11.87 8.31
CA GLU A 82 -0.08 -12.76 8.45
C GLU A 82 -0.44 -14.20 8.05
N SER A 83 -1.59 -14.69 8.51
CA SER A 83 -2.10 -16.01 8.14
C SER A 83 -2.43 -16.11 6.65
N LEU A 84 -2.99 -15.05 6.06
CA LEU A 84 -3.25 -14.99 4.62
C LEU A 84 -1.96 -14.98 3.81
N ILE A 85 -0.95 -14.21 4.22
CA ILE A 85 0.36 -14.16 3.57
C ILE A 85 1.04 -15.53 3.66
N TYR A 86 0.99 -16.18 4.82
CA TYR A 86 1.58 -17.51 5.01
C TYR A 86 0.94 -18.57 4.10
N ASN A 87 -0.35 -18.49 3.85
CA ASN A 87 -1.09 -19.42 3.00
C ASN A 87 -1.22 -18.94 1.54
N GLY A 88 -0.59 -17.81 1.18
CA GLY A 88 -0.62 -17.25 -0.17
C GLY A 88 0.39 -17.93 -1.10
N TYR A 89 0.22 -17.67 -2.39
CA TYR A 89 1.14 -18.14 -3.43
C TYR A 89 2.24 -17.10 -3.63
N GLN A 90 3.47 -17.41 -3.22
CA GLN A 90 4.62 -16.53 -3.38
C GLN A 90 5.26 -16.73 -4.75
N ILE A 91 5.57 -15.62 -5.44
CA ILE A 91 6.33 -15.63 -6.69
C ILE A 91 7.82 -15.82 -6.34
N ASP A 92 8.41 -16.91 -6.82
CA ASP A 92 9.80 -17.26 -6.58
C ASP A 92 10.79 -16.36 -7.37
N HIS A 93 12.10 -16.56 -7.14
CA HIS A 93 13.15 -15.77 -7.77
C HIS A 93 13.20 -15.93 -9.30
N ASP A 94 12.70 -17.04 -9.83
CA ASP A 94 12.61 -17.30 -11.27
C ASP A 94 11.34 -16.68 -11.88
N GLY A 95 10.42 -16.18 -11.06
CA GLY A 95 9.20 -15.51 -11.49
C GLY A 95 7.98 -16.44 -11.56
N TYR A 96 8.06 -17.63 -10.96
CA TYR A 96 6.98 -18.61 -10.93
C TYR A 96 6.34 -18.69 -9.55
N PHE A 97 5.11 -19.15 -9.50
CA PHE A 97 4.50 -19.72 -8.30
C PHE A 97 3.90 -21.10 -8.66
N GLU A 98 3.69 -21.94 -7.66
CA GLU A 98 3.12 -23.27 -7.85
C GLU A 98 1.65 -23.28 -7.42
N TYR A 99 0.76 -23.63 -8.36
CA TYR A 99 -0.66 -23.82 -8.07
C TYR A 99 -0.99 -25.31 -8.07
N PRO A 100 -1.68 -25.83 -7.02
CA PRO A 100 -1.82 -27.29 -6.79
C PRO A 100 -2.31 -28.10 -8.01
N SER A 101 -3.25 -27.55 -8.79
CA SER A 101 -3.86 -28.26 -9.92
C SER A 101 -3.22 -27.97 -11.26
N LEU A 102 -2.40 -26.91 -11.38
CA LEU A 102 -1.82 -26.44 -12.64
C LEU A 102 -0.29 -26.53 -12.67
N GLY A 103 0.35 -26.80 -11.51
CA GLY A 103 1.80 -26.78 -11.39
C GLY A 103 2.39 -25.36 -11.40
N LYS A 104 3.56 -25.22 -12.05
CA LYS A 104 4.30 -23.94 -12.09
C LYS A 104 3.71 -22.96 -13.09
N ILE A 105 3.36 -21.76 -12.64
CA ILE A 105 2.79 -20.67 -13.42
C ILE A 105 3.75 -19.50 -13.40
N TYR A 106 4.13 -19.00 -14.57
CA TYR A 106 4.96 -17.79 -14.68
C TYR A 106 4.12 -16.54 -14.51
N ALA A 107 4.44 -15.72 -13.52
CA ALA A 107 3.67 -14.52 -13.18
C ALA A 107 4.46 -13.21 -13.22
N LYS A 108 5.80 -13.27 -13.15
CA LYS A 108 6.63 -12.07 -13.13
C LYS A 108 6.41 -11.22 -14.38
N GLY A 109 6.13 -9.91 -14.19
CA GLY A 109 5.91 -8.96 -15.27
C GLY A 109 4.47 -8.91 -15.78
N LEU A 110 3.61 -9.86 -15.41
CA LEU A 110 2.18 -9.80 -15.71
C LEU A 110 1.49 -8.79 -14.77
N ASN A 111 0.39 -8.21 -15.21
CA ASN A 111 -0.54 -7.55 -14.30
C ASN A 111 -1.58 -8.57 -13.78
N LEU A 112 -2.43 -8.14 -12.84
CA LEU A 112 -3.42 -9.06 -12.24
C LEU A 112 -4.49 -9.53 -13.23
N GLU A 113 -4.80 -8.75 -14.27
CA GLU A 113 -5.73 -9.15 -15.34
C GLU A 113 -5.10 -10.18 -16.24
N GLU A 114 -3.89 -9.92 -16.73
CA GLU A 114 -3.12 -10.85 -17.55
C GLU A 114 -2.94 -12.21 -16.84
N LEU A 115 -2.65 -12.18 -15.53
CA LEU A 115 -2.55 -13.41 -14.73
C LEU A 115 -3.90 -14.12 -14.58
N ARG A 116 -4.99 -13.38 -14.40
CA ARG A 116 -6.35 -13.95 -14.33
C ARG A 116 -6.72 -14.69 -15.62
N ASP A 117 -6.46 -14.06 -16.76
CA ASP A 117 -6.75 -14.64 -18.07
C ASP A 117 -5.89 -15.88 -18.33
N LEU A 118 -4.60 -15.84 -17.96
CA LEU A 118 -3.70 -16.98 -18.03
C LEU A 118 -4.21 -18.16 -17.18
N LEU A 119 -4.60 -17.91 -15.94
CA LEU A 119 -5.13 -18.95 -15.06
C LEU A 119 -6.46 -19.51 -15.59
N LYS A 120 -7.36 -18.63 -16.08
CA LYS A 120 -8.64 -19.05 -16.65
C LYS A 120 -8.42 -19.99 -17.84
N SER A 121 -7.59 -19.62 -18.78
CA SER A 121 -7.26 -20.48 -19.92
C SER A 121 -6.60 -21.80 -19.49
N SER A 122 -5.65 -21.74 -18.53
CA SER A 122 -4.99 -22.93 -18.02
C SER A 122 -5.95 -23.95 -17.38
N PHE A 123 -6.95 -23.47 -16.61
CA PHE A 123 -7.97 -24.35 -16.03
C PHE A 123 -8.88 -24.98 -17.08
N ILE A 124 -9.26 -24.23 -18.13
CA ILE A 124 -10.11 -24.72 -19.22
C ILE A 124 -9.32 -25.73 -20.07
N ASP A 125 -8.09 -25.45 -20.43
CA ASP A 125 -7.23 -26.32 -21.24
C ASP A 125 -6.92 -27.64 -20.53
N ALA A 126 -6.68 -27.56 -19.21
CA ALA A 126 -6.51 -28.74 -18.36
C ALA A 126 -7.82 -29.51 -18.11
N LYS A 127 -8.96 -29.03 -18.59
CA LYS A 127 -10.31 -29.59 -18.38
C LYS A 127 -10.68 -29.76 -16.90
N ILE A 128 -10.15 -28.90 -16.04
CA ILE A 128 -10.44 -28.93 -14.61
C ILE A 128 -11.76 -28.20 -14.35
N TYR A 129 -11.94 -27.04 -15.00
CA TYR A 129 -13.15 -26.21 -14.90
C TYR A 129 -13.59 -25.73 -16.29
N LEU A 130 -14.90 -25.60 -16.51
CA LEU A 130 -15.47 -25.14 -17.79
C LEU A 130 -15.46 -23.61 -17.89
N ASP A 131 -15.83 -22.91 -16.83
CA ASP A 131 -15.87 -21.42 -16.78
C ASP A 131 -15.56 -20.93 -15.36
N PRO A 132 -14.30 -21.00 -14.92
CA PRO A 132 -13.92 -20.54 -13.59
C PRO A 132 -13.94 -19.00 -13.49
N VAL A 133 -14.47 -18.50 -12.36
CA VAL A 133 -14.34 -17.10 -11.96
C VAL A 133 -13.15 -16.99 -11.00
N ILE A 134 -12.15 -16.22 -11.37
CA ILE A 134 -10.90 -16.12 -10.61
C ILE A 134 -10.77 -14.73 -10.00
N ASP A 135 -10.65 -14.67 -8.67
CA ASP A 135 -10.30 -13.44 -7.94
C ASP A 135 -8.85 -13.54 -7.45
N ILE A 136 -8.04 -12.52 -7.78
CA ILE A 136 -6.63 -12.46 -7.42
C ILE A 136 -6.37 -11.18 -6.64
N LYS A 137 -5.79 -11.33 -5.45
CA LYS A 137 -5.38 -10.21 -4.59
C LYS A 137 -3.91 -10.32 -4.23
N LEU A 138 -3.21 -9.19 -4.26
CA LEU A 138 -1.83 -9.08 -3.80
C LEU A 138 -1.83 -8.75 -2.30
N LEU A 139 -1.27 -9.65 -1.49
CA LEU A 139 -1.39 -9.60 -0.03
C LEU A 139 -0.31 -8.76 0.66
N ASN A 140 0.87 -8.65 0.08
CA ASN A 140 2.05 -8.10 0.75
C ASN A 140 2.45 -6.69 0.31
N ARG A 141 1.52 -5.95 -0.31
CA ARG A 141 1.77 -4.53 -0.60
C ARG A 141 1.93 -3.73 0.69
N LYS A 142 3.04 -3.03 0.80
CA LYS A 142 3.35 -2.24 1.99
C LYS A 142 4.15 -1.00 1.64
N VAL A 143 4.05 -0.01 2.50
CA VAL A 143 4.91 1.17 2.54
C VAL A 143 5.50 1.30 3.93
N ASN A 144 6.77 1.68 4.00
CA ASN A 144 7.42 2.02 5.26
C ASN A 144 7.43 3.54 5.38
N VAL A 145 6.79 4.07 6.41
CA VAL A 145 6.78 5.50 6.72
C VAL A 145 7.67 5.72 7.94
N LEU A 146 8.72 6.52 7.76
CA LEU A 146 9.74 6.78 8.77
C LEU A 146 9.97 8.29 8.90
N GLY A 147 10.50 8.70 10.04
CA GLY A 147 10.83 10.09 10.34
C GLY A 147 9.82 10.73 11.28
N ASP A 148 9.67 12.07 11.17
CA ASP A 148 8.80 12.86 12.02
C ASP A 148 7.34 12.78 11.55
N VAL A 149 6.70 11.64 11.85
CA VAL A 149 5.27 11.38 11.66
C VAL A 149 4.68 10.93 12.98
N ALA A 150 3.36 11.05 13.13
CA ALA A 150 2.70 10.68 14.39
C ALA A 150 2.89 9.20 14.75
N ARG A 151 2.92 8.30 13.76
CA ARG A 151 3.10 6.86 13.95
C ARG A 151 4.01 6.29 12.87
N PRO A 152 5.33 6.30 13.05
CA PRO A 152 6.26 5.63 12.14
C PRO A 152 5.99 4.13 12.12
N GLY A 153 6.08 3.49 10.93
CA GLY A 153 5.83 2.06 10.85
C GLY A 153 5.65 1.54 9.42
N VAL A 154 5.26 0.28 9.35
CA VAL A 154 4.92 -0.43 8.11
C VAL A 154 3.40 -0.39 7.94
N TYR A 155 2.94 0.09 6.79
CA TYR A 155 1.52 0.18 6.46
C TYR A 155 1.22 -0.67 5.24
N TYR A 156 0.28 -1.59 5.37
CA TYR A 156 -0.23 -2.40 4.29
C TYR A 156 -1.42 -1.71 3.61
N PHE A 157 -1.56 -1.90 2.31
CA PHE A 157 -2.66 -1.32 1.55
C PHE A 157 -3.14 -2.29 0.47
N ASP A 158 -4.42 -2.20 0.11
CA ASP A 158 -5.07 -3.12 -0.82
C ASP A 158 -5.36 -2.45 -2.19
N LYS A 159 -5.14 -1.13 -2.30
CA LYS A 159 -5.33 -0.37 -3.53
C LYS A 159 -4.21 -0.65 -4.54
N ASN A 160 -4.50 -0.46 -5.82
CA ASN A 160 -3.49 -0.60 -6.87
C ASN A 160 -2.36 0.43 -6.76
N ASN A 161 -2.67 1.64 -6.30
CA ASN A 161 -1.71 2.71 -6.07
C ASN A 161 -1.93 3.34 -4.71
N LEU A 162 -0.85 3.78 -4.10
CA LEU A 162 -0.84 4.56 -2.87
C LEU A 162 -0.06 5.85 -3.15
N ASN A 163 -0.71 6.99 -2.96
CA ASN A 163 -0.04 8.28 -3.09
C ASN A 163 0.63 8.69 -1.76
N ILE A 164 1.47 9.72 -1.82
CA ILE A 164 2.24 10.17 -0.65
C ILE A 164 1.33 10.70 0.48
N PHE A 165 0.24 11.39 0.14
CA PHE A 165 -0.68 11.94 1.12
C PHE A 165 -1.47 10.83 1.83
N GLU A 166 -1.86 9.77 1.10
CA GLU A 166 -2.48 8.58 1.69
C GLU A 166 -1.50 7.86 2.64
N ALA A 167 -0.23 7.73 2.24
CA ALA A 167 0.79 7.11 3.09
C ALA A 167 1.01 7.91 4.38
N LEU A 168 1.10 9.24 4.29
CA LEU A 168 1.22 10.13 5.44
C LEU A 168 -0.05 10.09 6.31
N GLY A 169 -1.24 10.06 5.69
CA GLY A 169 -2.52 9.91 6.40
C GLY A 169 -2.59 8.63 7.23
N LEU A 170 -2.11 7.50 6.70
CA LEU A 170 -2.01 6.24 7.44
C LEU A 170 -1.06 6.37 8.66
N ALA A 171 0.03 7.12 8.50
CA ALA A 171 1.00 7.38 9.57
C ALA A 171 0.56 8.48 10.56
N GLY A 172 -0.61 9.12 10.33
CA GLY A 172 -1.16 10.17 11.19
C GLY A 172 -0.54 11.55 10.95
N ASP A 173 -0.06 11.79 9.73
CA ASP A 173 0.55 13.01 9.24
C ASP A 173 1.98 13.28 9.76
N LEU A 174 2.65 14.24 9.11
CA LEU A 174 3.93 14.80 9.57
C LEU A 174 3.74 15.61 10.86
N GLY A 175 4.68 15.42 11.78
CA GLY A 175 4.75 16.22 13.00
C GLY A 175 4.93 17.73 12.73
N ILE A 176 4.84 18.51 13.80
CA ILE A 176 5.05 19.98 13.73
C ILE A 176 6.49 20.30 13.32
N THR A 177 7.44 19.44 13.65
CA THR A 177 8.87 19.58 13.33
C THR A 177 9.23 18.96 11.99
N GLY A 178 8.32 18.17 11.41
CA GLY A 178 8.51 17.51 10.11
C GLY A 178 8.67 18.51 8.97
N ASP A 179 9.69 18.30 8.16
CA ASP A 179 9.98 19.16 7.01
C ASP A 179 9.18 18.70 5.79
N ARG A 180 8.08 19.39 5.50
CA ARG A 180 7.22 19.12 4.34
C ARG A 180 7.86 19.46 2.99
N LYS A 181 8.95 20.24 3.02
CA LYS A 181 9.68 20.61 1.79
C LYS A 181 10.73 19.60 1.39
N ASN A 182 11.06 18.67 2.28
CA ASN A 182 12.14 17.71 2.04
C ASN A 182 11.69 16.29 2.42
N VAL A 183 10.61 15.84 1.80
CA VAL A 183 10.12 14.47 1.95
C VAL A 183 10.77 13.57 0.91
N LYS A 184 11.39 12.47 1.36
CA LYS A 184 12.09 11.54 0.47
C LYS A 184 11.26 10.29 0.25
N ILE A 185 11.06 9.94 -1.03
CA ILE A 185 10.50 8.65 -1.43
C ILE A 185 11.64 7.79 -1.95
N ILE A 186 11.83 6.64 -1.33
CA ILE A 186 12.81 5.64 -1.75
C ILE A 186 12.04 4.51 -2.44
N ARG A 187 12.37 4.23 -3.69
CA ARG A 187 11.77 3.16 -4.49
C ARG A 187 12.84 2.27 -5.10
N PHE A 188 12.59 0.97 -5.10
CA PHE A 188 13.38 0.01 -5.86
C PHE A 188 12.73 -0.22 -7.22
N ILE A 189 13.38 0.25 -8.29
CA ILE A 189 12.89 0.23 -9.68
C ILE A 189 14.04 -0.22 -10.57
N ASP A 190 13.80 -1.22 -11.43
CA ASP A 190 14.77 -1.73 -12.41
C ASP A 190 16.13 -2.12 -11.77
N ASN A 191 16.07 -2.87 -10.67
CA ASN A 191 17.25 -3.28 -9.88
C ASN A 191 18.08 -2.11 -9.32
N GLN A 192 17.52 -0.92 -9.23
CA GLN A 192 18.17 0.26 -8.68
C GLN A 192 17.30 0.91 -7.61
N THR A 193 17.96 1.44 -6.58
CA THR A 193 17.32 2.29 -5.60
C THR A 193 17.24 3.70 -6.15
N LYS A 194 16.03 4.22 -6.37
CA LYS A 194 15.77 5.60 -6.77
C LYS A 194 15.26 6.38 -5.59
N ILE A 195 15.79 7.58 -5.38
CA ILE A 195 15.39 8.51 -4.33
C ILE A 195 14.77 9.73 -5.02
N PHE A 196 13.55 10.05 -4.61
CA PHE A 196 12.84 11.26 -5.06
C PHE A 196 12.69 12.19 -3.87
N GLU A 197 13.01 13.46 -4.06
CA GLU A 197 12.79 14.53 -3.07
C GLU A 197 11.55 15.31 -3.49
N LEU A 198 10.63 15.52 -2.55
CA LEU A 198 9.36 16.18 -2.78
C LEU A 198 9.17 17.34 -1.82
N ASP A 199 8.75 18.48 -2.36
CA ASP A 199 8.15 19.55 -1.60
C ASP A 199 6.62 19.38 -1.57
N LEU A 200 6.09 18.97 -0.42
CA LEU A 200 4.65 18.75 -0.26
C LEU A 200 3.87 20.05 -0.04
N THR A 201 4.56 21.19 0.07
CA THR A 201 3.93 22.51 0.20
C THR A 201 3.64 23.13 -1.17
N ASP A 202 4.23 22.61 -2.23
CA ASP A 202 4.07 23.05 -3.61
C ASP A 202 3.60 21.89 -4.52
N ILE A 203 2.91 22.23 -5.61
CA ILE A 203 2.36 21.25 -6.58
C ILE A 203 3.24 21.14 -7.84
N ASN A 204 4.29 21.96 -7.97
CA ASN A 204 5.16 21.99 -9.14
C ASN A 204 6.25 20.91 -9.14
#